data_a15f8069b0811098208df0ef6444fb4e
#
_entry.id   a15f8069b0811098208df0ef6444fb4e
#
_cell.length_a   1.000
_cell.length_b   1.000
_cell.length_c   1.000
_cell.angle_alpha   90.00
_cell.angle_beta   90.00
_cell.angle_gamma   90.00
#
_symmetry.space_group_name_H-M   'P 1'
#
loop_
_entity.id
_entity.type
_entity.pdbx_description
1 polymer ?
#
loop_
_entity_poly.entity_id
_entity_poly.type
_entity_poly.pdbx_seq_one_letter_code
_entity_poly.pdbx_strand_id
1 'polypeptide(L)'
;KPNILWITVEDISPTLSMYGDSTAITPNLDKLASESLIYTESFTTVGVCSPSRSSLITGMYPVSIGTHQMRTGKDVFGWGSREYDGISNAIDVNGDSIPLHSVVTPPSVKCFTEYLRASGYYCTNNSKTDYQFAAPVTAWDENGNDAHWSNREANQPFFSVFNFDVTHESKMWLHRDKPLTVDPKKVPLPPYFPDTETVRNDVARNYSNIELLDQMVGKLILELKADNLFNNTYIFFF
;
A
#
# COMPACT_ATOMS: atom_id res chain seq x y z
N LYS A 1 -5.86 -12.27 -22.51
CA LYS A 1 -5.42 -12.32 -21.11
C LYS A 1 -6.14 -11.22 -20.35
N PRO A 2 -6.65 -11.45 -19.12
CA PRO A 2 -7.23 -10.40 -18.30
C PRO A 2 -6.16 -9.43 -17.81
N ASN A 3 -6.55 -8.20 -17.51
CA ASN A 3 -5.74 -7.27 -16.76
C ASN A 3 -5.83 -7.56 -15.27
N ILE A 4 -4.88 -7.05 -14.50
CA ILE A 4 -4.84 -7.18 -13.05
C ILE A 4 -4.55 -5.80 -12.45
N LEU A 5 -5.42 -5.36 -11.54
CA LEU A 5 -5.26 -4.12 -10.79
C LEU A 5 -5.17 -4.44 -9.30
N TRP A 6 -4.09 -4.02 -8.68
CA TRP A 6 -3.95 -4.01 -7.23
C TRP A 6 -4.14 -2.60 -6.69
N ILE A 7 -5.01 -2.47 -5.72
CA ILE A 7 -5.26 -1.25 -4.95
C ILE A 7 -4.82 -1.55 -3.52
N THR A 8 -3.65 -1.07 -3.16
CA THR A 8 -3.11 -1.29 -1.82
C THR A 8 -3.34 -0.05 -0.95
N VAL A 9 -3.65 -0.27 0.32
CA VAL A 9 -3.86 0.78 1.29
C VAL A 9 -2.96 0.57 2.51
N GLU A 10 -2.85 1.57 3.36
CA GLU A 10 -1.93 1.54 4.50
C GLU A 10 -2.69 1.73 5.81
N ASP A 11 -2.22 1.05 6.86
CA ASP A 11 -2.55 1.28 8.27
C ASP A 11 -4.07 1.34 8.56
N ILE A 12 -4.87 0.52 7.88
CA ILE A 12 -6.28 0.34 8.22
C ILE A 12 -6.51 -1.08 8.78
N SER A 13 -7.39 -1.15 9.74
CA SER A 13 -8.02 -2.40 10.19
C SER A 13 -9.27 -2.67 9.34
N PRO A 14 -10.08 -3.70 9.58
CA PRO A 14 -11.35 -3.90 8.88
C PRO A 14 -12.40 -2.84 9.29
N THR A 15 -12.03 -1.55 9.16
CA THR A 15 -12.79 -0.34 9.50
C THR A 15 -13.63 0.15 8.31
N LEU A 16 -14.24 -0.79 7.60
CA LEU A 16 -15.05 -0.56 6.41
C LEU A 16 -16.44 -1.20 6.59
N SER A 17 -17.45 -0.64 5.94
CA SER A 17 -18.84 -1.11 6.07
C SER A 17 -19.02 -2.58 5.66
N MET A 18 -18.26 -3.04 4.66
CA MET A 18 -18.26 -4.45 4.22
C MET A 18 -17.80 -5.43 5.31
N TYR A 19 -17.10 -4.95 6.33
CA TYR A 19 -16.69 -5.72 7.51
C TYR A 19 -17.51 -5.39 8.77
N GLY A 20 -18.58 -4.59 8.62
CA GLY A 20 -19.51 -4.27 9.70
C GLY A 20 -19.21 -2.96 10.45
N ASP A 21 -18.21 -2.20 10.04
CA ASP A 21 -17.93 -0.88 10.60
C ASP A 21 -18.51 0.23 9.69
N SER A 22 -19.59 0.87 10.16
CA SER A 22 -20.28 1.93 9.43
C SER A 22 -19.83 3.35 9.82
N THR A 23 -18.70 3.48 10.48
CA THR A 23 -18.21 4.77 10.99
C THR A 23 -17.76 5.69 9.86
N ALA A 24 -16.95 5.17 8.91
CA ALA A 24 -16.62 5.88 7.67
C ALA A 24 -17.68 5.59 6.60
N ILE A 25 -17.98 6.59 5.78
CA ILE A 25 -18.90 6.48 4.65
C ILE A 25 -18.08 6.20 3.39
N THR A 26 -18.14 4.95 2.88
CA THR A 26 -17.27 4.44 1.80
C THR A 26 -18.08 3.90 0.60
N PRO A 27 -18.90 4.72 -0.08
CA PRO A 27 -19.85 4.24 -1.08
C PRO A 27 -19.19 3.62 -2.32
N ASN A 28 -17.97 4.04 -2.69
CA ASN A 28 -17.26 3.48 -3.83
C ASN A 28 -16.70 2.09 -3.52
N LEU A 29 -16.13 1.92 -2.32
CA LEU A 29 -15.67 0.62 -1.83
C LEU A 29 -16.85 -0.33 -1.58
N ASP A 30 -17.96 0.17 -1.04
CA ASP A 30 -19.19 -0.62 -0.84
C ASP A 30 -19.75 -1.12 -2.17
N LYS A 31 -19.74 -0.25 -3.19
CA LYS A 31 -20.15 -0.64 -4.54
C LYS A 31 -19.22 -1.71 -5.12
N LEU A 32 -17.92 -1.55 -4.99
CA LEU A 32 -16.95 -2.55 -5.43
C LEU A 32 -17.15 -3.88 -4.69
N ALA A 33 -17.31 -3.82 -3.36
CA ALA A 33 -17.53 -4.98 -2.52
C ALA A 33 -18.81 -5.75 -2.88
N SER A 34 -19.90 -5.04 -3.25
CA SER A 34 -21.17 -5.66 -3.64
C SER A 34 -21.09 -6.54 -4.89
N GLU A 35 -20.03 -6.36 -5.68
CA GLU A 35 -19.76 -7.09 -6.92
C GLU A 35 -18.52 -8.00 -6.80
N SER A 36 -18.01 -8.21 -5.57
CA SER A 36 -16.73 -8.86 -5.29
C SER A 36 -16.87 -10.02 -4.31
N LEU A 37 -15.81 -10.82 -4.22
CA LEU A 37 -15.60 -11.76 -3.11
C LEU A 37 -14.95 -11.01 -1.95
N ILE A 38 -15.54 -11.10 -0.77
CA ILE A 38 -15.02 -10.51 0.46
C ILE A 38 -14.37 -11.61 1.29
N TYR A 39 -13.09 -11.44 1.62
CA TYR A 39 -12.37 -12.33 2.51
C TYR A 39 -12.45 -11.78 3.93
N THR A 40 -13.06 -12.53 4.83
CA THR A 40 -13.23 -12.17 6.25
C THR A 40 -12.03 -12.57 7.10
N GLU A 41 -11.19 -13.47 6.60
CA GLU A 41 -10.00 -13.99 7.27
C GLU A 41 -8.83 -13.96 6.29
N SER A 42 -8.25 -12.77 6.08
CA SER A 42 -7.06 -12.57 5.26
C SER A 42 -5.96 -11.95 6.11
N PHE A 43 -4.78 -12.56 6.08
CA PHE A 43 -3.67 -12.18 6.95
C PHE A 43 -2.42 -11.86 6.15
N THR A 44 -1.70 -10.83 6.58
CA THR A 44 -0.34 -10.57 6.09
C THR A 44 0.66 -11.44 6.86
N THR A 45 1.84 -11.64 6.27
CA THR A 45 2.95 -12.36 6.93
C THR A 45 3.54 -11.58 8.10
N VAL A 46 3.51 -10.25 8.03
CA VAL A 46 3.96 -9.31 9.06
C VAL A 46 3.14 -8.03 8.95
N GLY A 47 2.61 -7.52 10.06
CA GLY A 47 1.80 -6.30 10.10
C GLY A 47 2.62 -5.00 10.03
N VAL A 48 3.64 -4.94 9.14
CA VAL A 48 4.51 -3.78 8.93
C VAL A 48 4.82 -3.64 7.45
N CYS A 49 4.85 -2.41 6.91
CA CYS A 49 4.91 -2.10 5.49
C CYS A 49 6.00 -2.88 4.74
N SER A 50 7.27 -2.64 5.04
CA SER A 50 8.38 -3.16 4.26
C SER A 50 8.47 -4.70 4.26
N PRO A 51 8.42 -5.39 5.40
CA PRO A 51 8.38 -6.85 5.41
C PRO A 51 7.16 -7.45 4.69
N SER A 52 5.96 -6.86 4.86
CA SER A 52 4.76 -7.31 4.17
C SER A 52 4.89 -7.15 2.66
N ARG A 53 5.39 -5.99 2.20
CA ARG A 53 5.56 -5.69 0.78
C ARG A 53 6.62 -6.56 0.12
N SER A 54 7.72 -6.86 0.82
CA SER A 54 8.72 -7.81 0.32
C SER A 54 8.14 -9.21 0.16
N SER A 55 7.31 -9.63 1.09
CA SER A 55 6.61 -10.92 1.01
C SER A 55 5.64 -10.96 -0.17
N LEU A 56 4.85 -9.92 -0.38
CA LEU A 56 3.91 -9.82 -1.49
C LEU A 56 4.61 -9.92 -2.84
N ILE A 57 5.70 -9.17 -3.04
CA ILE A 57 6.37 -9.12 -4.34
C ILE A 57 7.20 -10.35 -4.67
N THR A 58 7.68 -11.08 -3.65
CA THR A 58 8.54 -12.26 -3.84
C THR A 58 7.83 -13.59 -3.61
N GLY A 59 6.66 -13.60 -2.95
CA GLY A 59 6.00 -14.81 -2.49
C GLY A 59 6.75 -15.55 -1.37
N MET A 60 7.73 -14.90 -0.72
CA MET A 60 8.58 -15.50 0.30
C MET A 60 8.33 -14.88 1.67
N TYR A 61 8.45 -15.69 2.73
CA TYR A 61 8.43 -15.13 4.08
C TYR A 61 9.64 -14.20 4.29
N PRO A 62 9.44 -13.02 4.90
CA PRO A 62 10.51 -12.03 5.07
C PRO A 62 11.72 -12.58 5.81
N VAL A 63 11.51 -13.43 6.80
CA VAL A 63 12.61 -14.08 7.57
C VAL A 63 13.47 -15.00 6.70
N SER A 64 12.88 -15.60 5.64
CA SER A 64 13.59 -16.52 4.75
C SER A 64 14.55 -15.80 3.79
N ILE A 65 14.31 -14.51 3.54
CA ILE A 65 15.10 -13.70 2.61
C ILE A 65 15.76 -12.48 3.29
N GLY A 66 15.69 -12.40 4.63
CA GLY A 66 16.35 -11.35 5.41
C GLY A 66 15.65 -9.99 5.39
N THR A 67 14.41 -9.89 4.90
CA THR A 67 13.67 -8.62 4.73
C THR A 67 12.71 -8.32 5.89
N HIS A 68 12.91 -8.93 7.04
CA HIS A 68 12.01 -8.81 8.21
C HIS A 68 12.20 -7.52 9.01
N GLN A 69 13.18 -6.68 8.66
CA GLN A 69 13.45 -5.38 9.30
C GLN A 69 12.90 -4.22 8.47
N MET A 70 12.81 -3.05 9.12
CA MET A 70 12.28 -1.83 8.50
C MET A 70 13.40 -0.91 8.06
N ARG A 71 13.52 -0.68 6.75
CA ARG A 71 14.27 0.45 6.12
C ARG A 71 15.66 0.69 6.69
N THR A 72 16.46 -0.36 6.78
CA THR A 72 17.79 -0.31 7.35
C THR A 72 18.88 0.06 6.34
N GLY A 73 18.55 0.27 5.07
CA GLY A 73 19.50 0.55 3.99
C GLY A 73 19.10 1.74 3.12
N LYS A 74 20.04 2.21 2.31
CA LYS A 74 19.85 3.35 1.42
C LYS A 74 18.92 3.07 0.24
N ASP A 75 18.91 1.85 -0.27
CA ASP A 75 18.25 1.46 -1.52
C ASP A 75 16.89 0.79 -1.30
N VAL A 76 16.34 0.88 -0.09
CA VAL A 76 15.11 0.18 0.28
C VAL A 76 13.84 0.98 0.03
N PHE A 77 13.99 2.29 -0.25
CA PHE A 77 12.88 3.17 -0.58
C PHE A 77 12.53 3.14 -2.05
N GLY A 78 11.27 2.91 -2.32
CA GLY A 78 10.76 2.77 -3.66
C GLY A 78 10.40 4.04 -4.41
N TRP A 79 10.94 5.19 -4.02
CA TRP A 79 10.62 6.47 -4.67
C TRP A 79 11.86 7.12 -5.30
N GLY A 80 12.64 6.31 -6.01
CA GLY A 80 13.90 6.75 -6.59
C GLY A 80 15.05 6.73 -5.58
N SER A 81 16.20 7.26 -5.97
CA SER A 81 17.46 7.27 -5.22
C SER A 81 17.44 8.17 -3.97
N ARG A 82 16.37 8.22 -3.20
CA ARG A 82 16.35 9.02 -1.98
C ARG A 82 17.19 8.33 -0.90
N GLU A 83 18.22 9.01 -0.46
CA GLU A 83 18.87 8.69 0.80
C GLU A 83 17.85 8.89 1.92
N TYR A 84 17.80 7.94 2.83
CA TYR A 84 16.99 8.08 4.04
C TYR A 84 17.81 8.85 5.07
N ASP A 85 17.70 10.17 5.03
CA ASP A 85 18.51 11.09 5.86
C ASP A 85 18.46 10.78 7.35
N GLY A 86 17.35 10.18 7.82
CA GLY A 86 17.21 9.79 9.22
C GLY A 86 17.98 8.55 9.65
N ILE A 87 18.33 7.65 8.72
CA ILE A 87 19.04 6.40 9.04
C ILE A 87 20.56 6.59 8.99
N SER A 88 21.06 7.47 8.11
CA SER A 88 22.50 7.70 7.94
C SER A 88 23.21 8.23 9.19
N ASN A 89 22.45 8.76 10.15
CA ASN A 89 22.94 9.33 11.40
C ASN A 89 22.44 8.58 12.64
N ALA A 90 21.85 7.40 12.48
CA ALA A 90 21.40 6.60 13.62
C ALA A 90 22.60 6.12 14.43
N ILE A 91 22.55 6.31 15.73
CA ILE A 91 23.56 5.83 16.70
C ILE A 91 22.89 4.85 17.65
N ASP A 92 23.67 3.89 18.12
CA ASP A 92 23.21 2.96 19.14
C ASP A 92 23.30 3.59 20.55
N VAL A 93 22.99 2.81 21.58
CA VAL A 93 23.02 3.26 22.98
C VAL A 93 24.45 3.62 23.50
N ASN A 94 25.50 3.19 22.81
CA ASN A 94 26.91 3.47 23.13
C ASN A 94 27.41 4.69 22.34
N GLY A 95 26.64 5.24 21.43
CA GLY A 95 27.05 6.36 20.55
C GLY A 95 27.75 5.89 19.27
N ASP A 96 27.76 4.60 18.96
CA ASP A 96 28.33 4.07 17.74
C ASP A 96 27.32 4.17 16.57
N SER A 97 27.83 4.46 15.38
CA SER A 97 26.98 4.51 14.17
C SER A 97 26.39 3.13 13.88
N ILE A 98 25.06 3.10 13.69
CA ILE A 98 24.36 1.90 13.22
C ILE A 98 24.67 1.72 11.74
N PRO A 99 25.30 0.59 11.32
CA PRO A 99 25.63 0.37 9.92
C PRO A 99 24.36 0.22 9.09
N LEU A 100 24.30 0.90 7.96
CA LEU A 100 23.21 0.72 6.99
C LEU A 100 23.31 -0.69 6.40
N HIS A 101 22.16 -1.34 6.29
CA HIS A 101 22.03 -2.68 5.75
C HIS A 101 20.93 -2.74 4.69
N SER A 102 21.31 -3.07 3.47
CA SER A 102 20.39 -3.43 2.40
C SER A 102 20.45 -4.93 2.16
N VAL A 103 19.30 -5.56 2.10
CA VAL A 103 19.25 -7.00 1.86
C VAL A 103 19.63 -7.28 0.40
N VAL A 104 20.51 -8.26 0.21
CA VAL A 104 20.77 -8.86 -1.09
C VAL A 104 20.03 -10.19 -1.12
N THR A 105 18.95 -10.23 -1.90
CA THR A 105 18.14 -11.44 -2.02
C THR A 105 18.91 -12.56 -2.74
N PRO A 106 18.68 -13.84 -2.38
CA PRO A 106 19.27 -14.95 -3.13
C PRO A 106 18.94 -14.84 -4.63
N PRO A 107 19.85 -15.23 -5.54
CA PRO A 107 19.66 -15.11 -6.99
C PRO A 107 18.41 -15.83 -7.54
N SER A 108 17.93 -16.85 -6.82
CA SER A 108 16.72 -17.60 -7.15
C SER A 108 15.42 -16.88 -6.79
N VAL A 109 15.49 -15.86 -5.93
CA VAL A 109 14.32 -15.09 -5.52
C VAL A 109 14.05 -13.99 -6.56
N LYS A 110 12.85 -14.04 -7.14
CA LYS A 110 12.39 -13.09 -8.15
C LYS A 110 11.19 -12.29 -7.62
N CYS A 111 11.03 -11.06 -8.12
CA CYS A 111 9.75 -10.40 -8.06
C CYS A 111 8.78 -11.12 -9.00
N PHE A 112 7.57 -11.46 -8.54
CA PHE A 112 6.62 -12.20 -9.40
C PHE A 112 6.26 -11.42 -10.67
N THR A 113 6.39 -10.11 -10.65
CA THR A 113 6.21 -9.21 -11.79
C THR A 113 7.18 -9.50 -12.92
N GLU A 114 8.39 -10.01 -12.63
CA GLU A 114 9.34 -10.44 -13.67
C GLU A 114 8.76 -11.58 -14.52
N TYR A 115 8.00 -12.51 -13.89
CA TYR A 115 7.31 -13.59 -14.62
C TYR A 115 6.11 -13.06 -15.42
N LEU A 116 5.38 -12.09 -14.89
CA LEU A 116 4.28 -11.44 -15.62
C LEU A 116 4.82 -10.70 -16.86
N ARG A 117 5.91 -9.93 -16.72
CA ARG A 117 6.57 -9.26 -17.83
C ARG A 117 7.08 -10.25 -18.89
N ALA A 118 7.73 -11.33 -18.46
CA ALA A 118 8.13 -12.41 -19.36
C ALA A 118 6.94 -13.05 -20.08
N SER A 119 5.75 -12.99 -19.49
CA SER A 119 4.48 -13.44 -20.08
C SER A 119 3.78 -12.39 -20.94
N GLY A 120 4.40 -11.22 -21.15
CA GLY A 120 3.89 -10.13 -22.00
C GLY A 120 3.00 -9.12 -21.30
N TYR A 121 2.89 -9.13 -19.97
CA TYR A 121 2.21 -8.09 -19.23
C TYR A 121 3.06 -6.83 -19.13
N TYR A 122 2.40 -5.68 -19.20
CA TYR A 122 2.96 -4.39 -18.82
C TYR A 122 2.76 -4.18 -17.32
N CYS A 123 3.84 -4.10 -16.56
CA CYS A 123 3.80 -4.05 -15.10
C CYS A 123 4.15 -2.67 -14.57
N THR A 124 3.24 -2.02 -13.83
CA THR A 124 3.44 -0.68 -13.29
C THR A 124 3.22 -0.63 -11.78
N ASN A 125 3.99 0.21 -11.09
CA ASN A 125 3.85 0.46 -9.67
C ASN A 125 3.79 1.96 -9.37
N ASN A 126 2.63 2.42 -8.93
CA ASN A 126 2.39 3.80 -8.53
C ASN A 126 2.17 3.86 -7.02
N SER A 127 3.13 4.26 -6.20
CA SER A 127 4.53 4.53 -6.50
C SER A 127 5.46 4.01 -5.40
N LYS A 128 4.96 3.15 -4.50
CA LYS A 128 5.69 2.64 -3.34
C LYS A 128 6.18 1.21 -3.57
N THR A 129 7.49 0.96 -3.49
CA THR A 129 8.05 -0.40 -3.43
C THR A 129 8.29 -0.83 -1.98
N ASP A 130 9.21 -0.18 -1.29
CA ASP A 130 9.49 -0.38 0.13
C ASP A 130 9.73 -1.87 0.49
N TYR A 131 10.61 -2.55 -0.28
CA TYR A 131 10.80 -4.01 -0.17
C TYR A 131 11.94 -4.43 0.77
N GLN A 132 12.62 -3.53 1.45
CA GLN A 132 13.86 -3.79 2.22
C GLN A 132 15.01 -4.34 1.38
N PHE A 133 14.89 -4.35 0.06
CA PHE A 133 15.93 -4.61 -0.93
C PHE A 133 15.71 -3.70 -2.14
N ALA A 134 16.77 -3.43 -2.89
CA ALA A 134 16.66 -2.70 -4.14
C ALA A 134 15.89 -3.54 -5.18
N ALA A 135 14.75 -3.02 -5.64
CA ALA A 135 13.99 -3.71 -6.68
C ALA A 135 14.84 -3.85 -7.95
N PRO A 136 14.96 -5.05 -8.53
CA PRO A 136 15.70 -5.20 -9.78
C PRO A 136 15.01 -4.38 -10.89
N VAL A 137 15.80 -3.88 -11.84
CA VAL A 137 15.29 -3.12 -13.00
C VAL A 137 14.30 -3.92 -13.84
N THR A 138 14.29 -5.23 -13.69
CA THR A 138 13.39 -6.15 -14.39
C THR A 138 12.04 -6.31 -13.71
N ALA A 139 11.86 -5.79 -12.48
CA ALA A 139 10.62 -5.97 -11.72
C ALA A 139 9.44 -5.20 -12.32
N TRP A 140 9.68 -4.00 -12.85
CA TRP A 140 8.63 -3.10 -13.33
C TRP A 140 8.99 -2.54 -14.70
N ASP A 141 7.99 -2.28 -15.55
CA ASP A 141 8.15 -1.46 -16.75
C ASP A 141 8.17 0.02 -16.38
N GLU A 142 7.31 0.40 -15.42
CA GLU A 142 7.31 1.74 -14.81
C GLU A 142 7.14 1.64 -13.29
N ASN A 143 7.92 2.47 -12.58
CA ASN A 143 7.83 2.61 -11.13
C ASN A 143 7.98 4.08 -10.76
N GLY A 144 6.95 4.68 -10.19
CA GLY A 144 6.92 6.09 -9.82
C GLY A 144 5.51 6.68 -9.89
N ASN A 145 5.40 7.98 -9.62
CA ASN A 145 4.10 8.66 -9.53
C ASN A 145 3.35 8.72 -10.86
N ASP A 146 4.06 8.63 -11.98
CA ASP A 146 3.48 8.67 -13.32
C ASP A 146 3.25 7.26 -13.91
N ALA A 147 3.61 6.21 -13.16
CA ALA A 147 3.43 4.83 -13.58
C ALA A 147 1.93 4.50 -13.71
N HIS A 148 1.51 4.11 -14.91
CA HIS A 148 0.10 3.94 -15.21
C HIS A 148 -0.14 2.92 -16.31
N TRP A 149 -1.27 2.19 -16.27
CA TRP A 149 -1.63 1.24 -17.32
C TRP A 149 -1.82 1.86 -18.71
N SER A 150 -2.12 3.17 -18.78
CA SER A 150 -2.33 3.87 -20.06
C SER A 150 -1.07 3.97 -20.92
N ASN A 151 0.11 3.81 -20.32
CA ASN A 151 1.41 3.93 -21.01
C ASN A 151 1.82 2.64 -21.76
N ARG A 152 1.02 1.57 -21.61
CA ARG A 152 1.26 0.30 -22.29
C ARG A 152 1.00 0.38 -23.79
N GLU A 153 1.50 -0.61 -24.53
CA GLU A 153 1.13 -0.79 -25.93
C GLU A 153 -0.35 -1.16 -26.10
N ALA A 154 -0.88 -0.88 -27.27
CA ALA A 154 -2.30 -1.19 -27.58
C ALA A 154 -2.57 -2.69 -27.42
N ASN A 155 -3.66 -3.03 -26.72
CA ASN A 155 -4.07 -4.42 -26.42
C ASN A 155 -3.10 -5.24 -25.55
N GLN A 156 -2.04 -4.65 -25.01
CA GLN A 156 -1.16 -5.31 -24.07
C GLN A 156 -1.88 -5.49 -22.74
N PRO A 157 -1.91 -6.70 -22.12
CA PRO A 157 -2.45 -6.87 -20.79
C PRO A 157 -1.55 -6.17 -19.77
N PHE A 158 -2.13 -5.64 -18.71
CA PHE A 158 -1.35 -4.99 -17.64
C PHE A 158 -1.52 -5.68 -16.28
N PHE A 159 -0.50 -5.50 -15.46
CA PHE A 159 -0.53 -5.63 -14.02
C PHE A 159 -0.15 -4.26 -13.43
N SER A 160 -1.08 -3.59 -12.81
CA SER A 160 -0.85 -2.26 -12.24
C SER A 160 -1.13 -2.24 -10.74
N VAL A 161 -0.24 -1.63 -9.99
CA VAL A 161 -0.41 -1.41 -8.55
C VAL A 161 -0.56 0.08 -8.29
N PHE A 162 -1.61 0.44 -7.55
CA PHE A 162 -1.80 1.79 -7.00
C PHE A 162 -1.75 1.72 -5.49
N ASN A 163 -0.78 2.43 -4.92
CA ASN A 163 -0.52 2.42 -3.49
C ASN A 163 -1.06 3.72 -2.87
N PHE A 164 -2.18 3.62 -2.16
CA PHE A 164 -2.78 4.77 -1.48
C PHE A 164 -2.21 4.89 -0.06
N ASP A 165 -1.47 5.95 0.19
CA ASP A 165 -0.86 6.27 1.48
C ASP A 165 -1.69 7.23 2.33
N VAL A 166 -2.90 7.58 1.88
CA VAL A 166 -3.77 8.58 2.54
C VAL A 166 -4.18 8.16 3.95
N THR A 167 -4.18 6.85 4.23
CA THR A 167 -4.49 6.28 5.54
C THR A 167 -3.24 5.96 6.38
N HIS A 168 -2.03 6.14 5.82
CA HIS A 168 -0.78 5.94 6.55
C HIS A 168 -0.71 6.81 7.80
N GLU A 169 -0.10 6.31 8.88
CA GLU A 169 -0.03 7.01 10.18
C GLU A 169 0.47 8.46 10.06
N SER A 170 1.44 8.74 9.18
CA SER A 170 1.95 10.09 8.96
C SER A 170 0.89 11.09 8.50
N LYS A 171 -0.21 10.62 7.89
CA LYS A 171 -1.31 11.47 7.45
C LYS A 171 -2.17 11.98 8.62
N MET A 172 -2.07 11.37 9.78
CA MET A 172 -2.65 11.90 11.02
C MET A 172 -2.10 13.30 11.32
N TRP A 173 -0.79 13.48 11.14
CA TRP A 173 -0.09 14.75 11.34
C TRP A 173 -0.26 15.72 10.17
N LEU A 174 -0.09 15.22 8.95
CA LEU A 174 -0.17 16.03 7.73
C LEU A 174 -1.59 16.57 7.48
N HIS A 175 -2.62 15.85 7.92
CA HIS A 175 -4.02 16.25 7.75
C HIS A 175 -4.64 16.87 9.03
N ARG A 176 -3.87 17.09 10.07
CA ARG A 176 -4.38 17.56 11.37
C ARG A 176 -5.26 18.81 11.26
N ASP A 177 -4.93 19.71 10.34
CA ASP A 177 -5.64 20.97 10.14
C ASP A 177 -6.79 20.89 9.12
N LYS A 178 -6.99 19.71 8.48
CA LYS A 178 -8.12 19.50 7.58
C LYS A 178 -9.41 19.28 8.39
N PRO A 179 -10.58 19.69 7.89
CA PRO A 179 -11.85 19.38 8.52
C PRO A 179 -12.02 17.87 8.73
N LEU A 180 -12.62 17.49 9.87
CA LEU A 180 -13.07 16.12 10.10
C LEU A 180 -14.41 15.91 9.36
N THR A 181 -14.55 14.80 8.68
CA THR A 181 -15.81 14.37 8.06
C THR A 181 -16.59 13.43 8.97
N VAL A 182 -15.89 12.80 9.93
CA VAL A 182 -16.47 11.91 10.93
C VAL A 182 -16.52 12.60 12.28
N ASP A 183 -17.66 12.48 12.97
CA ASP A 183 -17.88 13.06 14.31
C ASP A 183 -17.04 12.34 15.37
N PRO A 184 -16.09 13.01 16.06
CA PRO A 184 -15.28 12.40 17.11
C PRO A 184 -16.08 11.75 18.25
N LYS A 185 -17.28 12.24 18.51
CA LYS A 185 -18.14 11.68 19.58
C LYS A 185 -18.74 10.32 19.21
N LYS A 186 -18.74 9.97 17.94
CA LYS A 186 -19.36 8.75 17.42
C LYS A 186 -18.36 7.65 17.06
N VAL A 187 -17.07 7.95 17.08
CA VAL A 187 -16.07 6.95 16.72
C VAL A 187 -15.99 5.83 17.78
N PRO A 188 -15.87 4.57 17.35
CA PRO A 188 -15.58 3.48 18.26
C PRO A 188 -14.15 3.60 18.76
N LEU A 189 -13.95 3.49 20.07
CA LEU A 189 -12.63 3.45 20.66
C LEU A 189 -12.26 2.00 21.02
N PRO A 190 -11.09 1.50 20.57
CA PRO A 190 -10.53 0.28 21.11
C PRO A 190 -10.38 0.36 22.64
N PRO A 191 -10.64 -0.72 23.38
CA PRO A 191 -10.69 -0.67 24.86
C PRO A 191 -9.33 -0.34 25.52
N TYR A 192 -8.25 -0.38 24.78
CA TYR A 192 -6.91 0.01 25.25
C TYR A 192 -6.59 1.50 25.03
N PHE A 193 -7.48 2.26 24.37
CA PHE A 193 -7.33 3.70 24.23
C PHE A 193 -8.08 4.44 25.34
N PRO A 194 -7.50 5.50 25.94
CA PRO A 194 -8.21 6.35 26.87
C PRO A 194 -9.28 7.16 26.12
N ASP A 195 -10.46 7.26 26.73
CA ASP A 195 -11.55 8.07 26.20
C ASP A 195 -11.32 9.55 26.50
N THR A 196 -10.53 10.20 25.66
CA THR A 196 -10.23 11.63 25.73
C THR A 196 -10.58 12.32 24.42
N GLU A 197 -10.78 13.63 24.46
CA GLU A 197 -11.05 14.44 23.28
C GLU A 197 -9.95 14.28 22.21
N THR A 198 -8.68 14.29 22.63
CA THR A 198 -7.53 14.11 21.72
C THR A 198 -7.60 12.78 20.98
N VAL A 199 -7.77 11.68 21.72
CA VAL A 199 -7.83 10.34 21.11
C VAL A 199 -9.04 10.19 20.20
N ARG A 200 -10.21 10.73 20.60
CA ARG A 200 -11.38 10.72 19.73
C ARG A 200 -11.17 11.50 18.43
N ASN A 201 -10.52 12.67 18.52
CA ASN A 201 -10.17 13.46 17.33
C ASN A 201 -9.19 12.71 16.42
N ASP A 202 -8.19 12.03 16.97
CA ASP A 202 -7.24 11.24 16.19
C ASP A 202 -7.93 10.06 15.50
N VAL A 203 -8.77 9.31 16.21
CA VAL A 203 -9.54 8.22 15.61
C VAL A 203 -10.48 8.74 14.52
N ALA A 204 -11.17 9.85 14.75
CA ALA A 204 -12.03 10.49 13.75
C ALA A 204 -11.23 10.98 12.52
N ARG A 205 -9.97 11.40 12.72
CA ARG A 205 -9.06 11.74 11.63
C ARG A 205 -8.73 10.52 10.76
N ASN A 206 -8.47 9.38 11.37
CA ASN A 206 -8.24 8.14 10.64
C ASN A 206 -9.46 7.75 9.79
N TYR A 207 -10.65 7.74 10.35
CA TYR A 207 -11.89 7.49 9.61
C TYR A 207 -12.15 8.52 8.50
N SER A 208 -11.84 9.79 8.74
CA SER A 208 -11.92 10.83 7.69
C SER A 208 -10.92 10.59 6.55
N ASN A 209 -9.73 10.06 6.83
CA ASN A 209 -8.77 9.64 5.82
C ASN A 209 -9.27 8.41 5.04
N ILE A 210 -10.01 7.51 5.67
CA ILE A 210 -10.65 6.36 4.99
C ILE A 210 -11.74 6.85 4.01
N GLU A 211 -12.52 7.85 4.36
CA GLU A 211 -13.49 8.45 3.42
C GLU A 211 -12.79 9.13 2.24
N LEU A 212 -11.64 9.76 2.47
CA LEU A 212 -10.82 10.31 1.38
C LEU A 212 -10.23 9.20 0.50
N LEU A 213 -9.79 8.09 1.09
CA LEU A 213 -9.37 6.89 0.36
C LEU A 213 -10.48 6.39 -0.56
N ASP A 214 -11.71 6.28 -0.06
CA ASP A 214 -12.87 5.85 -0.84
C ASP A 214 -13.06 6.70 -2.10
N GLN A 215 -12.94 8.02 -1.97
CA GLN A 215 -13.03 8.94 -3.10
C GLN A 215 -11.90 8.72 -4.13
N MET A 216 -10.68 8.44 -3.65
CA MET A 216 -9.53 8.17 -4.52
C MET A 216 -9.71 6.85 -5.27
N VAL A 217 -10.14 5.80 -4.59
CA VAL A 217 -10.47 4.51 -5.21
C VAL A 217 -11.60 4.67 -6.23
N GLY A 218 -12.66 5.42 -5.88
CA GLY A 218 -13.76 5.71 -6.78
C GLY A 218 -13.29 6.35 -8.09
N LYS A 219 -12.38 7.32 -8.03
CA LYS A 219 -11.78 7.96 -9.22
C LYS A 219 -11.02 6.96 -10.08
N LEU A 220 -10.18 6.13 -9.48
CA LEU A 220 -9.41 5.11 -10.18
C LEU A 220 -10.33 4.10 -10.91
N ILE A 221 -11.41 3.66 -10.26
CA ILE A 221 -12.40 2.75 -10.86
C ILE A 221 -13.15 3.43 -12.02
N LEU A 222 -13.49 4.72 -11.89
CA LEU A 222 -14.13 5.47 -12.99
C LEU A 222 -13.19 5.60 -14.19
N GLU A 223 -11.91 5.83 -13.98
CA GLU A 223 -10.91 5.89 -15.04
C GLU A 223 -10.79 4.54 -15.76
N LEU A 224 -10.69 3.43 -15.00
CA LEU A 224 -10.66 2.08 -15.58
C LEU A 224 -11.90 1.78 -16.43
N LYS A 225 -13.08 2.29 -16.01
CA LYS A 225 -14.33 2.17 -16.77
C LYS A 225 -14.34 3.04 -18.01
N ALA A 226 -13.82 4.27 -17.92
CA ALA A 226 -13.74 5.19 -19.06
C ALA A 226 -12.83 4.63 -20.16
N ASP A 227 -11.78 3.92 -19.78
CA ASP A 227 -10.87 3.21 -20.70
C ASP A 227 -11.48 1.91 -21.28
N ASN A 228 -12.69 1.53 -20.89
CA ASN A 228 -13.37 0.28 -21.27
C ASN A 228 -12.61 -0.99 -20.84
N LEU A 229 -11.88 -0.93 -19.73
CA LEU A 229 -11.03 -2.03 -19.24
C LEU A 229 -11.65 -2.79 -18.06
N PHE A 230 -12.62 -2.20 -17.37
CA PHE A 230 -13.20 -2.72 -16.13
C PHE A 230 -13.65 -4.18 -16.26
N ASN A 231 -14.39 -4.52 -17.30
CA ASN A 231 -14.96 -5.87 -17.48
C ASN A 231 -13.93 -6.96 -17.80
N ASN A 232 -12.70 -6.58 -18.12
CA ASN A 232 -11.60 -7.51 -18.38
C ASN A 232 -10.45 -7.34 -17.37
N THR A 233 -10.73 -6.85 -16.18
CA THR A 233 -9.73 -6.59 -15.13
C THR A 233 -10.12 -7.28 -13.83
N TYR A 234 -9.22 -8.10 -13.29
CA TYR A 234 -9.31 -8.54 -11.90
C TYR A 234 -8.80 -7.44 -10.98
N ILE A 235 -9.64 -7.03 -10.04
CA ILE A 235 -9.33 -5.97 -9.08
C ILE A 235 -9.16 -6.59 -7.70
N PHE A 236 -8.04 -6.30 -7.06
CA PHE A 236 -7.75 -6.68 -5.67
C PHE A 236 -7.60 -5.40 -4.84
N PHE A 237 -8.35 -5.32 -3.76
CA PHE A 237 -8.25 -4.25 -2.77
C PHE A 237 -7.79 -4.87 -1.44
N PHE A 238 -6.69 -4.38 -0.87
CA PHE A 238 -6.11 -4.87 0.40
C PHE A 238 -5.11 -3.90 1.03
#